data_367437b966dc185969b095891b2411c0
#
_entry.id   367437b966dc185969b095891b2411c0
#
_cell.length_a   1.000
_cell.length_b   1.000
_cell.length_c   1.000
_cell.angle_alpha   90.00
_cell.angle_beta   90.00
_cell.angle_gamma   90.00
#
_symmetry.space_group_name_H-M   'P 1'
#
loop_
_entity.id
_entity.type
_entity.pdbx_description
1 polymer ?
#
loop_
_entity_poly.entity_id
_entity_poly.type
_entity_poly.pdbx_seq_one_letter_code
_entity_poly.pdbx_strand_id
1 'polypeptide(L)'
;MGREEKMQSLVQYSKKLEPLPDRYKDIDRGEFNVPECQTRVDIIPEVVDGKMHFYADLNARQSPTIAAVLAIVFGAVNGQPPSTTLSIPSDFVRTLMESIGLGAREAGLNAMITRLKRYAAAAQAGLDITPHPELHG
;
A
#
# COMPACT_ATOMS: atom_id res chain seq x y z
N MET A 1 -21.14 12.01 -10.05
CA MET A 1 -20.10 11.45 -10.93
C MET A 1 -20.51 10.09 -11.46
N GLY A 2 -20.40 9.91 -12.79
CA GLY A 2 -20.64 8.61 -13.40
C GLY A 2 -19.50 7.62 -13.14
N ARG A 3 -19.77 6.34 -13.40
CA ARG A 3 -18.78 5.28 -13.19
C ARG A 3 -17.51 5.50 -14.03
N GLU A 4 -17.68 5.93 -15.28
CA GLU A 4 -16.56 6.20 -16.17
C GLU A 4 -15.67 7.31 -15.64
N GLU A 5 -16.28 8.39 -15.14
CA GLU A 5 -15.53 9.50 -14.55
C GLU A 5 -14.78 9.08 -13.29
N LYS A 6 -15.40 8.21 -12.45
CA LYS A 6 -14.74 7.66 -11.28
C LYS A 6 -13.53 6.81 -11.66
N MET A 7 -13.66 6.00 -12.70
CA MET A 7 -12.54 5.18 -13.18
C MET A 7 -11.41 6.04 -13.73
N GLN A 8 -11.73 7.12 -14.46
CA GLN A 8 -10.72 8.06 -14.95
C GLN A 8 -9.98 8.72 -13.78
N SER A 9 -10.70 9.11 -12.73
CA SER A 9 -10.09 9.67 -11.53
C SER A 9 -9.14 8.69 -10.87
N LEU A 10 -9.53 7.41 -10.80
CA LEU A 10 -8.67 6.37 -10.25
C LEU A 10 -7.38 6.20 -11.06
N VAL A 11 -7.49 6.22 -12.39
CA VAL A 11 -6.31 6.13 -13.26
C VAL A 11 -5.36 7.29 -12.99
N GLN A 12 -5.90 8.51 -12.80
CA GLN A 12 -5.07 9.66 -12.49
C GLN A 12 -4.35 9.49 -11.13
N TYR A 13 -5.05 8.98 -10.11
CA TYR A 13 -4.43 8.70 -8.82
C TYR A 13 -3.36 7.63 -8.91
N SER A 14 -3.59 6.59 -9.73
CA SER A 14 -2.61 5.52 -9.88
C SER A 14 -1.25 6.02 -10.34
N LYS A 15 -1.22 7.12 -11.09
CA LYS A 15 0.02 7.73 -11.59
C LYS A 15 0.82 8.42 -10.49
N LYS A 16 0.21 8.66 -9.33
CA LYS A 16 0.88 9.31 -8.19
C LYS A 16 1.61 8.31 -7.30
N LEU A 17 1.44 7.01 -7.55
CA LEU A 17 2.14 5.99 -6.78
C LEU A 17 3.64 6.08 -7.07
N GLU A 18 4.44 6.21 -6.00
CA GLU A 18 5.88 6.30 -6.15
C GLU A 18 6.45 5.00 -6.71
N PRO A 19 7.43 5.08 -7.62
CA PRO A 19 8.12 3.87 -8.08
C PRO A 19 8.95 3.28 -6.94
N LEU A 20 9.17 1.97 -6.99
CA LEU A 20 10.03 1.30 -6.03
C LEU A 20 11.47 1.81 -6.21
N PRO A 21 12.13 2.26 -5.14
CA PRO A 21 13.53 2.70 -5.24
C PRO A 21 14.44 1.56 -5.69
N ASP A 22 15.49 1.91 -6.44
CA ASP A 22 16.44 0.92 -6.95
C ASP A 22 17.04 0.06 -5.83
N ARG A 23 17.25 0.65 -4.65
CA ARG A 23 17.83 -0.07 -3.50
C ARG A 23 16.97 -1.25 -3.04
N TYR A 24 15.69 -1.29 -3.41
CA TYR A 24 14.78 -2.37 -3.01
C TYR A 24 14.39 -3.30 -4.16
N LYS A 25 14.87 -3.04 -5.38
CA LYS A 25 14.43 -3.84 -6.53
C LYS A 25 14.87 -5.29 -6.48
N ASP A 26 16.03 -5.55 -5.91
CA ASP A 26 16.63 -6.88 -5.91
C ASP A 26 16.55 -7.61 -4.56
N ILE A 27 15.81 -7.07 -3.58
CA ILE A 27 15.66 -7.76 -2.31
C ILE A 27 14.71 -8.95 -2.43
N ASP A 28 14.83 -9.90 -1.50
CA ASP A 28 13.89 -11.02 -1.42
C ASP A 28 12.49 -10.49 -1.10
N ARG A 29 11.52 -10.81 -1.95
CA ARG A 29 10.14 -10.32 -1.87
C ARG A 29 9.21 -11.24 -1.11
N GLY A 30 9.69 -12.40 -0.64
CA GLY A 30 8.84 -13.41 -0.03
C GLY A 30 7.96 -12.90 1.09
N GLU A 31 8.53 -12.13 2.02
CA GLU A 31 7.79 -11.59 3.17
C GLU A 31 6.97 -10.34 2.83
N PHE A 32 7.24 -9.70 1.70
CA PHE A 32 6.57 -8.45 1.31
C PHE A 32 5.39 -8.65 0.38
N ASN A 33 5.23 -9.85 -0.15
CA ASN A 33 4.11 -10.17 -1.04
C ASN A 33 2.79 -10.22 -0.27
N VAL A 34 1.72 -9.71 -0.89
CA VAL A 34 0.37 -9.79 -0.35
C VAL A 34 -0.39 -10.87 -1.14
N PRO A 35 -0.40 -12.13 -0.67
CA PRO A 35 -0.94 -13.24 -1.47
C PRO A 35 -2.46 -13.21 -1.65
N GLU A 36 -3.18 -12.48 -0.80
CA GLU A 36 -4.65 -12.38 -0.90
C GLU A 36 -5.09 -11.56 -2.11
N CYS A 37 -4.18 -10.83 -2.74
CA CYS A 37 -4.48 -10.03 -3.92
C CYS A 37 -4.33 -10.89 -5.18
N GLN A 38 -5.30 -10.80 -6.09
CA GLN A 38 -5.25 -11.56 -7.35
C GLN A 38 -4.09 -11.13 -8.24
N THR A 39 -3.76 -9.84 -8.20
CA THR A 39 -2.60 -9.30 -8.89
C THR A 39 -1.41 -9.30 -7.92
N ARG A 40 -0.22 -9.61 -8.41
CA ARG A 40 0.95 -9.59 -7.55
C ARG A 40 1.22 -8.19 -7.04
N VAL A 41 1.26 -8.04 -5.72
CA VAL A 41 1.58 -6.79 -5.03
C VAL A 41 2.57 -7.11 -3.93
N ASP A 42 3.68 -6.38 -3.92
CA ASP A 42 4.64 -6.41 -2.82
C ASP A 42 4.59 -5.05 -2.13
N ILE A 43 4.48 -5.02 -0.80
CA ILE A 43 4.48 -3.79 -0.01
C ILE A 43 5.72 -3.78 0.87
N ILE A 44 6.55 -2.75 0.69
CA ILE A 44 7.84 -2.64 1.38
C ILE A 44 7.79 -1.45 2.32
N PRO A 45 7.98 -1.70 3.64
CA PRO A 45 7.96 -0.63 4.63
C PRO A 45 9.36 -0.05 4.85
N GLU A 46 9.38 1.21 5.25
CA GLU A 46 10.62 1.89 5.64
C GLU A 46 10.29 2.80 6.81
N VAL A 47 11.20 2.90 7.78
CA VAL A 47 11.06 3.85 8.88
C VAL A 47 12.27 4.77 8.86
N VAL A 48 12.02 6.08 8.79
CA VAL A 48 13.06 7.10 8.84
C VAL A 48 12.65 8.16 9.85
N ASP A 49 13.49 8.38 10.86
CA ASP A 49 13.25 9.37 11.92
C ASP A 49 11.87 9.18 12.58
N GLY A 50 11.49 7.93 12.85
CA GLY A 50 10.23 7.60 13.50
C GLY A 50 9.00 7.74 12.61
N LYS A 51 9.17 7.99 11.33
CA LYS A 51 8.06 8.16 10.38
C LYS A 51 8.03 7.00 9.39
N MET A 52 6.82 6.56 9.06
CA MET A 52 6.62 5.46 8.11
C MET A 52 6.71 5.97 6.68
N HIS A 53 7.23 5.11 5.82
CA HIS A 53 7.13 5.29 4.38
C HIS A 53 6.92 3.92 3.74
N PHE A 54 5.87 3.80 2.94
CA PHE A 54 5.55 2.55 2.26
C PHE A 54 5.77 2.69 0.77
N TYR A 55 6.29 1.63 0.16
CA TYR A 55 6.40 1.51 -1.28
C TYR A 55 5.60 0.27 -1.71
N ALA A 56 5.05 0.30 -2.90
CA ALA A 56 4.38 -0.86 -3.48
C ALA A 56 4.98 -1.16 -4.84
N ASP A 57 5.21 -2.44 -5.11
CA ASP A 57 5.62 -2.90 -6.43
C ASP A 57 4.47 -3.72 -7.01
N LEU A 58 3.88 -3.21 -8.08
CA LEU A 58 2.80 -3.87 -8.80
C LEU A 58 2.75 -3.31 -10.23
N ASN A 59 2.06 -4.05 -11.10
CA ASN A 59 1.82 -3.56 -12.45
C ASN A 59 0.58 -2.66 -12.46
N ALA A 60 0.79 -1.34 -12.41
CA ALA A 60 -0.30 -0.36 -12.34
C ALA A 60 -1.18 -0.37 -13.59
N ARG A 61 -0.65 -0.79 -14.74
CA ARG A 61 -1.45 -0.88 -15.98
C ARG A 61 -2.47 -2.01 -15.89
N GLN A 62 -2.09 -3.14 -15.26
CA GLN A 62 -2.99 -4.26 -15.06
C GLN A 62 -3.97 -4.04 -13.93
N SER A 63 -3.59 -3.25 -12.94
CA SER A 63 -4.40 -3.04 -11.73
C SER A 63 -4.44 -1.58 -11.33
N PRO A 64 -5.04 -0.71 -12.18
CA PRO A 64 -5.06 0.72 -11.87
C PRO A 64 -5.88 1.07 -10.61
N THR A 65 -6.90 0.29 -10.29
CA THR A 65 -7.70 0.51 -9.08
C THR A 65 -6.87 0.30 -7.84
N ILE A 66 -6.10 -0.79 -7.78
CA ILE A 66 -5.25 -1.09 -6.62
C ILE A 66 -4.16 -0.03 -6.48
N ALA A 67 -3.53 0.32 -7.61
CA ALA A 67 -2.50 1.36 -7.60
C ALA A 67 -3.06 2.70 -7.11
N ALA A 68 -4.27 3.06 -7.53
CA ALA A 68 -4.93 4.29 -7.11
C ALA A 68 -5.22 4.31 -5.61
N VAL A 69 -5.78 3.22 -5.08
CA VAL A 69 -6.09 3.11 -3.65
C VAL A 69 -4.81 3.20 -2.84
N LEU A 70 -3.77 2.49 -3.24
CA LEU A 70 -2.48 2.57 -2.55
C LEU A 70 -1.88 3.98 -2.61
N ALA A 71 -1.99 4.66 -3.75
CA ALA A 71 -1.50 6.03 -3.86
C ALA A 71 -2.23 6.96 -2.90
N ILE A 72 -3.54 6.81 -2.77
CA ILE A 72 -4.35 7.61 -1.84
C ILE A 72 -3.91 7.34 -0.40
N VAL A 73 -3.82 6.06 -0.01
CA VAL A 73 -3.46 5.68 1.35
C VAL A 73 -2.04 6.12 1.67
N PHE A 74 -1.09 5.85 0.78
CA PHE A 74 0.31 6.23 0.99
C PHE A 74 0.46 7.75 1.10
N GLY A 75 -0.31 8.50 0.31
CA GLY A 75 -0.31 9.95 0.41
C GLY A 75 -0.74 10.46 1.77
N ALA A 76 -1.59 9.72 2.47
CA ALA A 76 -2.06 10.07 3.81
C ALA A 76 -1.10 9.63 4.92
N VAL A 77 -0.41 8.51 4.75
CA VAL A 77 0.37 7.91 5.85
C VAL A 77 1.88 8.06 5.71
N ASN A 78 2.40 8.23 4.50
CA ASN A 78 3.84 8.39 4.31
C ASN A 78 4.33 9.71 4.89
N GLY A 79 5.45 9.65 5.60
CA GLY A 79 5.99 10.81 6.30
C GLY A 79 5.31 11.08 7.63
N GLN A 80 4.44 10.17 8.09
CA GLN A 80 3.70 10.30 9.34
C GLN A 80 4.13 9.20 10.32
N PRO A 81 3.89 9.39 11.64
CA PRO A 81 4.23 8.34 12.61
C PRO A 81 3.34 7.10 12.43
N PRO A 82 3.76 5.95 12.99
CA PRO A 82 2.96 4.72 12.88
C PRO A 82 1.52 4.86 13.32
N SER A 83 1.23 5.75 14.28
CA SER A 83 -0.13 5.96 14.77
C SER A 83 -1.09 6.41 13.66
N THR A 84 -0.60 7.14 12.67
CA THR A 84 -1.43 7.58 11.54
C THR A 84 -1.91 6.37 10.73
N THR A 85 -1.01 5.43 10.42
CA THR A 85 -1.40 4.19 9.73
C THR A 85 -2.39 3.38 10.57
N LEU A 86 -2.14 3.27 11.87
CA LEU A 86 -3.01 2.49 12.76
C LEU A 86 -4.40 3.11 12.89
N SER A 87 -4.56 4.40 12.60
CA SER A 87 -5.83 5.08 12.69
C SER A 87 -6.72 4.94 11.44
N ILE A 88 -6.24 4.26 10.39
CA ILE A 88 -7.08 4.00 9.21
C ILE A 88 -8.32 3.23 9.66
N PRO A 89 -9.54 3.74 9.35
CA PRO A 89 -10.76 3.07 9.79
C PRO A 89 -10.86 1.63 9.27
N SER A 90 -11.36 0.73 10.08
CA SER A 90 -11.48 -0.69 9.71
C SER A 90 -12.44 -0.92 8.55
N ASP A 91 -13.37 0.01 8.29
CA ASP A 91 -14.34 -0.06 7.20
C ASP A 91 -13.94 0.80 6.01
N PHE A 92 -12.71 1.33 5.99
CA PHE A 92 -12.25 2.22 4.93
C PHE A 92 -12.41 1.61 3.54
N VAL A 93 -11.92 0.38 3.36
CA VAL A 93 -11.95 -0.28 2.05
C VAL A 93 -13.40 -0.54 1.62
N ARG A 94 -14.24 -1.03 2.53
CA ARG A 94 -15.64 -1.28 2.22
C ARG A 94 -16.34 -0.01 1.74
N THR A 95 -16.19 1.07 2.49
CA THR A 95 -16.81 2.34 2.16
C THR A 95 -16.35 2.84 0.80
N LEU A 96 -15.05 2.74 0.54
CA LEU A 96 -14.48 3.16 -0.75
C LEU A 96 -15.01 2.30 -1.90
N MET A 97 -15.01 0.98 -1.72
CA MET A 97 -15.45 0.06 -2.78
C MET A 97 -16.94 0.20 -3.08
N GLU A 98 -17.75 0.44 -2.07
CA GLU A 98 -19.18 0.70 -2.28
C GLU A 98 -19.39 1.95 -3.13
N SER A 99 -18.61 2.99 -2.87
CA SER A 99 -18.76 4.26 -3.58
C SER A 99 -18.39 4.15 -5.06
N ILE A 100 -17.48 3.22 -5.43
CA ILE A 100 -17.05 3.06 -6.83
C ILE A 100 -17.53 1.77 -7.48
N GLY A 101 -18.29 0.95 -6.75
CA GLY A 101 -18.90 -0.27 -7.31
C GLY A 101 -17.92 -1.40 -7.62
N LEU A 102 -16.83 -1.51 -6.88
CA LEU A 102 -15.78 -2.50 -7.14
C LEU A 102 -15.58 -3.47 -5.96
N GLY A 103 -16.67 -3.97 -5.39
CA GLY A 103 -16.63 -4.87 -4.23
C GLY A 103 -15.79 -6.12 -4.40
N ALA A 104 -15.58 -6.58 -5.64
CA ALA A 104 -14.76 -7.76 -5.91
C ALA A 104 -13.30 -7.60 -5.51
N ARG A 105 -12.83 -6.35 -5.33
CA ARG A 105 -11.45 -6.06 -4.93
C ARG A 105 -11.28 -5.89 -3.42
N GLU A 106 -12.38 -5.94 -2.66
CA GLU A 106 -12.38 -5.61 -1.24
C GLU A 106 -11.42 -6.48 -0.43
N ALA A 107 -11.43 -7.80 -0.66
CA ALA A 107 -10.62 -8.74 0.13
C ALA A 107 -9.12 -8.46 -0.01
N GLY A 108 -8.64 -8.25 -1.24
CA GLY A 108 -7.23 -7.96 -1.48
C GLY A 108 -6.81 -6.62 -0.88
N LEU A 109 -7.65 -5.59 -1.02
CA LEU A 109 -7.37 -4.28 -0.47
C LEU A 109 -7.38 -4.29 1.06
N ASN A 110 -8.32 -5.02 1.68
CA ASN A 110 -8.33 -5.19 3.13
C ASN A 110 -7.05 -5.86 3.62
N ALA A 111 -6.57 -6.88 2.90
CA ALA A 111 -5.32 -7.55 3.25
C ALA A 111 -4.14 -6.58 3.19
N MET A 112 -4.11 -5.68 2.22
CA MET A 112 -3.06 -4.66 2.12
C MET A 112 -3.10 -3.70 3.29
N ILE A 113 -4.28 -3.19 3.66
CA ILE A 113 -4.42 -2.28 4.80
C ILE A 113 -4.00 -2.99 6.09
N THR A 114 -4.40 -4.24 6.27
CA THR A 114 -3.99 -5.04 7.43
C THR A 114 -2.46 -5.17 7.48
N ARG A 115 -1.83 -5.38 6.32
CA ARG A 115 -0.38 -5.47 6.23
C ARG A 115 0.29 -4.16 6.65
N LEU A 116 -0.22 -3.01 6.19
CA LEU A 116 0.31 -1.71 6.58
C LEU A 116 0.22 -1.51 8.09
N LYS A 117 -0.92 -1.87 8.69
CA LYS A 117 -1.13 -1.74 10.13
C LYS A 117 -0.21 -2.66 10.93
N ARG A 118 0.06 -3.86 10.42
CA ARG A 118 0.98 -4.78 11.07
C ARG A 118 2.41 -4.21 11.08
N TYR A 119 2.85 -3.63 9.97
CA TYR A 119 4.15 -2.96 9.91
C TYR A 119 4.20 -1.77 10.88
N ALA A 120 3.14 -0.98 10.92
CA ALA A 120 3.09 0.18 11.80
C ALA A 120 3.13 -0.22 13.27
N ALA A 121 2.40 -1.29 13.65
CA ALA A 121 2.42 -1.81 15.02
C ALA A 121 3.81 -2.31 15.41
N ALA A 122 4.49 -2.99 14.49
CA ALA A 122 5.84 -3.48 14.73
C ALA A 122 6.83 -2.31 14.90
N ALA A 123 6.72 -1.29 14.06
CA ALA A 123 7.55 -0.10 14.17
C ALA A 123 7.32 0.63 15.49
N GLN A 124 6.05 0.73 15.92
CA GLN A 124 5.69 1.37 17.19
C GLN A 124 6.26 0.61 18.38
N ALA A 125 6.39 -0.70 18.25
CA ALA A 125 7.00 -1.57 19.28
C ALA A 125 8.54 -1.52 19.25
N GLY A 126 9.14 -0.75 18.36
CA GLY A 126 10.58 -0.61 18.28
C GLY A 126 11.30 -1.66 17.45
N LEU A 127 10.54 -2.49 16.71
CA LEU A 127 11.14 -3.47 15.83
C LEU A 127 11.68 -2.83 14.55
N ASP A 128 12.79 -3.36 14.04
CA ASP A 128 13.37 -2.87 12.79
C ASP A 128 12.70 -3.60 11.62
N ILE A 129 11.82 -2.89 10.92
CA ILE A 129 11.07 -3.44 9.79
C ILE A 129 11.62 -2.97 8.44
N THR A 130 12.54 -2.02 8.44
CA THR A 130 13.13 -1.51 7.20
C THR A 130 14.04 -2.57 6.58
N PRO A 131 13.84 -2.93 5.29
CA PRO A 131 14.76 -3.86 4.64
C PRO A 131 16.18 -3.31 4.58
N HIS A 132 17.15 -4.21 4.68
CA HIS A 132 18.57 -3.88 4.59
C HIS A 132 19.14 -4.57 3.35
N PRO A 133 19.18 -3.89 2.20
CA PRO A 133 19.60 -4.50 0.93
C PRO A 133 20.97 -5.15 0.99
N GLU A 134 21.88 -4.64 1.80
CA GLU A 134 23.22 -5.20 2.00
C GLU A 134 23.20 -6.57 2.67
N LEU A 135 22.08 -6.92 3.32
CA LEU A 135 21.90 -8.23 3.97
C LEU A 135 21.03 -9.17 3.13
N HIS A 136 20.26 -8.63 2.19
CA HIS A 136 19.29 -9.37 1.39
C HIS A 136 19.68 -9.50 -0.08
N GLY A 137 20.63 -8.69 -0.50
CA GLY A 137 21.13 -8.69 -1.87
C GLY A 137 22.22 -9.71 -2.13
#